data_b030ae2ded3afbaa80c7a299193576ec
#
_entry.id   b030ae2ded3afbaa80c7a299193576ec
#
_cell.length_a   1.000
_cell.length_b   1.000
_cell.length_c   1.000
_cell.angle_alpha   90.00
_cell.angle_beta   90.00
_cell.angle_gamma   90.00
#
_symmetry.space_group_name_H-M   'P 1'
#
loop_
_entity.id
_entity.type
_entity.pdbx_description
1 polymer ?
#
loop_
_entity_poly.entity_id
_entity_poly.type
_entity_poly.pdbx_seq_one_letter_code
_entity_poly.pdbx_strand_id
1 'polypeptide(L)'
;MRNKHRVAAIAVGLVASVTLVGCSSGSANMSDVPSSLVIDTAFTLETGDPGRNYVPTGYMVSKAVYETLLDFTGSDESTPVPGLATYQQNDDATVFTFTLEDGRVFSDGSPITADDVVFSLERVKGMTESKANFLMNGIEVSKVDDFTVELTTETPSLKLPALMTNPSLAILNSEVVIANGGTTDAGDAAEEFLNETSAGSGPYIIDSIDFASQVVLVENTNYNGAEEIDFKRVVIRSVSESATQKINLEGGDSHVAVDLSGDQVDELPGEITVTSVPSAQTIFLLLNQNPEISAMTSSPDFVEAVRYALDYDGLLELTGAGSEQATGVIPPSFLGALTDGVEQDLNRSATALEASGYAGEIITLEYPNDYPVGGVSFTPLAERIQSQLAAAGIAVELAPAPFTTQIDKYVNGREAFSIWFWGPDYADSANFLPFSAGDKVGLRAGWTAEMSPGIVELAAAAGNAVSLETREGAFNAFAAELQVSGPFVPLIVPGSNIATADFITGVAYNSTWTMDITELRTK
;
A
#
# COMPACT_ATOMS: atom_id res chain seq x y z
N MET A 1 53.51 -40.73 -48.81
CA MET A 1 53.50 -40.07 -50.12
C MET A 1 52.87 -38.71 -49.93
N ARG A 2 53.66 -37.70 -49.76
CA ARG A 2 54.13 -36.72 -50.75
C ARG A 2 52.98 -36.16 -51.59
N ASN A 3 52.53 -34.89 -51.35
CA ASN A 3 53.09 -33.75 -52.07
C ASN A 3 52.74 -32.41 -51.46
N LYS A 4 53.75 -31.56 -51.41
CA LYS A 4 53.75 -30.12 -51.12
C LYS A 4 53.35 -29.38 -52.42
N HIS A 5 52.56 -28.30 -52.26
CA HIS A 5 52.74 -27.14 -53.16
C HIS A 5 52.56 -25.84 -52.38
N ARG A 6 53.61 -25.05 -52.45
CA ARG A 6 53.70 -23.64 -52.02
C ARG A 6 53.12 -22.77 -53.15
N VAL A 7 52.39 -21.71 -52.83
CA VAL A 7 52.35 -20.48 -53.64
C VAL A 7 52.17 -19.26 -52.75
N ALA A 8 53.09 -18.44 -52.80
CA ALA A 8 53.42 -17.04 -52.72
C ALA A 8 52.35 -16.05 -52.13
N ALA A 9 52.88 -15.21 -51.21
CA ALA A 9 52.32 -14.00 -50.71
C ALA A 9 52.28 -12.85 -51.71
N ILE A 10 51.17 -12.10 -51.73
CA ILE A 10 51.17 -10.74 -52.28
C ILE A 10 50.61 -9.86 -51.14
N ALA A 11 51.48 -9.02 -50.56
CA ALA A 11 51.13 -7.97 -49.61
C ALA A 11 50.62 -6.76 -50.41
N VAL A 12 49.37 -6.35 -50.17
CA VAL A 12 48.88 -5.02 -50.56
C VAL A 12 48.59 -4.26 -49.28
N GLY A 13 49.43 -3.28 -49.01
CA GLY A 13 49.26 -2.36 -47.88
C GLY A 13 48.09 -1.41 -48.14
N LEU A 14 47.11 -1.45 -47.26
CA LEU A 14 46.08 -0.40 -47.13
C LEU A 14 46.37 0.37 -45.85
N VAL A 15 46.83 1.62 -45.99
CA VAL A 15 46.98 2.59 -44.93
C VAL A 15 45.55 3.02 -44.51
N ALA A 16 45.07 2.48 -43.42
CA ALA A 16 43.86 2.97 -42.78
C ALA A 16 44.22 4.14 -41.88
N SER A 17 43.83 5.33 -42.29
CA SER A 17 43.89 6.54 -41.47
C SER A 17 42.87 6.43 -40.35
N VAL A 18 43.34 6.14 -39.13
CA VAL A 18 42.52 6.23 -37.90
C VAL A 18 42.33 7.70 -37.56
N THR A 19 41.18 8.26 -37.91
CA THR A 19 40.74 9.53 -37.35
C THR A 19 40.30 9.25 -35.89
N LEU A 20 41.11 9.69 -34.92
CA LEU A 20 40.71 9.83 -33.56
C LEU A 20 39.56 10.86 -33.52
N VAL A 21 38.33 10.38 -33.41
CA VAL A 21 37.23 11.20 -32.94
C VAL A 21 37.47 11.38 -31.42
N GLY A 22 37.96 12.55 -31.05
CA GLY A 22 38.07 12.95 -29.66
C GLY A 22 36.66 12.95 -29.06
N CYS A 23 36.44 12.13 -28.02
CA CYS A 23 35.34 12.33 -27.11
C CYS A 23 35.53 13.73 -26.49
N SER A 24 34.83 14.72 -27.04
CA SER A 24 34.55 15.93 -26.28
C SER A 24 33.62 15.49 -25.14
N SER A 25 34.14 15.51 -23.91
CA SER A 25 33.31 15.59 -22.73
C SER A 25 32.48 16.88 -22.85
N GLY A 26 31.36 16.78 -23.52
CA GLY A 26 30.31 17.78 -23.45
C GLY A 26 29.84 17.76 -22.00
N SER A 27 30.06 18.85 -21.30
CA SER A 27 29.30 19.18 -20.09
C SER A 27 27.84 19.05 -20.52
N ALA A 28 27.13 18.07 -19.98
CA ALA A 28 25.69 18.00 -20.10
C ALA A 28 25.18 19.31 -19.50
N ASN A 29 24.66 20.18 -20.34
CA ASN A 29 23.86 21.30 -19.87
C ASN A 29 22.64 20.65 -19.21
N MET A 30 22.46 20.84 -17.92
CA MET A 30 21.32 20.42 -17.10
C MET A 30 20.02 21.20 -17.47
N SER A 31 19.78 21.46 -18.74
CA SER A 31 18.60 22.18 -19.23
C SER A 31 17.65 21.38 -20.12
N ASP A 32 17.95 20.12 -20.41
CA ASP A 32 17.02 19.26 -21.15
C ASP A 32 16.35 18.30 -20.15
N VAL A 33 15.14 18.67 -19.69
CA VAL A 33 14.25 17.79 -18.97
C VAL A 33 14.02 16.53 -19.83
N PRO A 34 14.23 15.32 -19.29
CA PRO A 34 14.03 14.10 -20.06
C PRO A 34 12.57 14.02 -20.56
N SER A 35 12.37 13.66 -21.82
CA SER A 35 11.02 13.42 -22.36
C SER A 35 10.39 12.13 -21.80
N SER A 36 11.14 11.36 -21.04
CA SER A 36 10.73 10.07 -20.47
C SER A 36 11.10 10.04 -18.99
N LEU A 37 10.12 9.79 -18.13
CA LEU A 37 10.32 9.55 -16.70
C LEU A 37 10.68 8.09 -16.47
N VAL A 38 11.67 7.81 -15.62
CA VAL A 38 12.05 6.45 -15.21
C VAL A 38 11.88 6.33 -13.70
N ILE A 39 11.08 5.36 -13.28
CA ILE A 39 10.75 5.06 -11.88
C ILE A 39 11.26 3.67 -11.55
N ASP A 40 12.06 3.53 -10.51
CA ASP A 40 12.48 2.25 -9.97
C ASP A 40 11.64 1.91 -8.73
N THR A 41 11.08 0.69 -8.69
CA THR A 41 10.32 0.18 -7.54
C THR A 41 10.52 -1.32 -7.35
N ALA A 42 10.27 -1.82 -6.16
CA ALA A 42 10.16 -3.24 -5.85
C ALA A 42 8.89 -3.80 -6.53
N PHE A 43 9.04 -4.12 -7.79
CA PHE A 43 7.97 -4.40 -8.74
C PHE A 43 7.26 -5.72 -8.41
N THR A 44 5.95 -5.64 -8.16
CA THR A 44 5.11 -6.81 -7.83
C THR A 44 3.86 -6.91 -8.71
N LEU A 45 3.90 -6.32 -9.92
CA LEU A 45 2.74 -6.33 -10.83
C LEU A 45 2.42 -7.76 -11.29
N GLU A 46 1.22 -8.21 -11.02
CA GLU A 46 0.73 -9.55 -11.39
C GLU A 46 -0.15 -9.50 -12.63
N THR A 47 -0.83 -8.37 -12.89
CA THR A 47 -1.80 -8.19 -13.97
C THR A 47 -1.90 -6.71 -14.37
N GLY A 48 -2.27 -6.43 -15.62
CA GLY A 48 -2.65 -5.10 -16.13
C GLY A 48 -4.13 -4.77 -15.90
N ASP A 49 -4.93 -5.76 -15.49
CA ASP A 49 -6.35 -5.57 -15.17
C ASP A 49 -6.54 -4.87 -13.82
N PRO A 50 -7.06 -3.62 -13.78
CA PRO A 50 -7.21 -2.90 -12.53
C PRO A 50 -8.11 -3.64 -11.52
N GLY A 51 -9.18 -4.27 -11.97
CA GLY A 51 -10.11 -5.01 -11.11
C GLY A 51 -9.53 -6.27 -10.47
N ARG A 52 -8.36 -6.74 -10.93
CA ARG A 52 -7.61 -7.88 -10.38
C ARG A 52 -6.35 -7.44 -9.63
N ASN A 53 -5.93 -6.19 -9.80
CA ASN A 53 -4.79 -5.63 -9.08
C ASN A 53 -5.08 -5.46 -7.59
N TYR A 54 -4.12 -5.90 -6.76
CA TYR A 54 -4.19 -5.74 -5.31
C TYR A 54 -2.77 -5.63 -4.72
N VAL A 55 -1.93 -4.85 -5.40
CA VAL A 55 -0.52 -4.64 -5.02
C VAL A 55 -0.13 -3.19 -5.32
N PRO A 56 0.79 -2.57 -4.56
CA PRO A 56 1.14 -1.15 -4.69
C PRO A 56 1.57 -0.73 -6.11
N THR A 57 2.43 -1.52 -6.77
CA THR A 57 2.86 -1.23 -8.15
C THR A 57 1.67 -1.25 -9.12
N GLY A 58 0.74 -2.21 -8.95
CA GLY A 58 -0.46 -2.30 -9.76
C GLY A 58 -1.37 -1.10 -9.56
N TYR A 59 -1.52 -0.62 -8.35
CA TYR A 59 -2.30 0.58 -8.05
C TYR A 59 -1.68 1.85 -8.65
N MET A 60 -0.34 2.00 -8.57
CA MET A 60 0.37 3.12 -9.21
C MET A 60 0.15 3.15 -10.73
N VAL A 61 0.21 1.99 -11.40
CA VAL A 61 -0.08 1.87 -12.84
C VAL A 61 -1.55 2.15 -13.13
N SER A 62 -2.46 1.51 -12.38
CA SER A 62 -3.91 1.67 -12.60
C SER A 62 -4.34 3.12 -12.40
N LYS A 63 -3.80 3.83 -11.40
CA LYS A 63 -4.08 5.24 -11.12
C LYS A 63 -3.69 6.16 -12.28
N ALA A 64 -2.59 5.86 -12.98
CA ALA A 64 -2.15 6.64 -14.13
C ALA A 64 -2.97 6.39 -15.41
N VAL A 65 -3.55 5.19 -15.54
CA VAL A 65 -4.19 4.71 -16.78
C VAL A 65 -5.70 4.79 -16.74
N TYR A 66 -6.27 4.67 -15.55
CA TYR A 66 -7.72 4.63 -15.33
C TYR A 66 -8.12 5.74 -14.35
N GLU A 67 -9.39 6.09 -14.37
CA GLU A 67 -10.01 6.99 -13.40
C GLU A 67 -11.07 6.26 -12.60
N THR A 68 -11.28 6.73 -11.37
CA THR A 68 -12.29 6.25 -10.43
C THR A 68 -13.41 7.29 -10.28
N LEU A 69 -14.52 6.94 -9.62
CA LEU A 69 -15.60 7.90 -9.38
C LEU A 69 -15.14 9.08 -8.53
N LEU A 70 -14.36 8.80 -7.49
CA LEU A 70 -13.74 9.81 -6.63
C LEU A 70 -12.24 9.63 -6.62
N ASP A 71 -11.51 10.62 -6.10
CA ASP A 71 -10.07 10.65 -6.03
C ASP A 71 -9.59 11.24 -4.70
N PHE A 72 -8.28 11.21 -4.46
CA PHE A 72 -7.60 12.04 -3.46
C PHE A 72 -6.62 12.99 -4.16
N THR A 73 -6.29 14.10 -3.53
CA THR A 73 -5.34 15.08 -4.07
C THR A 73 -4.08 15.11 -3.21
N GLY A 74 -2.94 14.87 -3.81
CA GLY A 74 -1.65 14.87 -3.13
C GLY A 74 -1.61 13.85 -2.01
N SER A 75 -1.21 14.29 -0.82
CA SER A 75 -1.14 13.45 0.40
C SER A 75 -2.37 13.57 1.31
N ASP A 76 -3.41 14.31 0.91
CA ASP A 76 -4.64 14.43 1.71
C ASP A 76 -5.59 13.27 1.40
N GLU A 77 -5.61 12.28 2.27
CA GLU A 77 -6.50 11.12 2.20
C GLU A 77 -7.71 11.22 3.14
N SER A 78 -7.90 12.38 3.76
CA SER A 78 -8.99 12.59 4.73
C SER A 78 -10.35 12.79 4.07
N THR A 79 -10.37 13.37 2.87
CA THR A 79 -11.60 13.75 2.17
C THR A 79 -11.49 13.43 0.68
N PRO A 80 -12.24 12.44 0.18
CA PRO A 80 -12.32 12.17 -1.26
C PRO A 80 -12.83 13.40 -2.04
N VAL A 81 -12.18 13.67 -3.17
CA VAL A 81 -12.55 14.74 -4.11
C VAL A 81 -13.20 14.13 -5.36
N PRO A 82 -13.90 14.92 -6.21
CA PRO A 82 -14.42 14.41 -7.46
C PRO A 82 -13.31 13.89 -8.39
N GLY A 83 -13.47 12.64 -8.87
CA GLY A 83 -12.77 12.09 -10.02
C GLY A 83 -13.66 12.17 -11.26
N LEU A 84 -14.25 11.06 -11.71
CA LEU A 84 -15.25 11.04 -12.79
C LEU A 84 -16.63 11.55 -12.36
N ALA A 85 -16.91 11.66 -11.05
CA ALA A 85 -18.22 12.03 -10.55
C ALA A 85 -18.16 12.92 -9.30
N THR A 86 -19.21 13.68 -9.08
CA THR A 86 -19.58 14.24 -7.78
C THR A 86 -20.56 13.29 -7.08
N TYR A 87 -20.67 13.36 -5.74
CA TYR A 87 -21.66 12.54 -5.04
C TYR A 87 -22.46 13.31 -4.01
N GLN A 88 -23.62 12.77 -3.67
CA GLN A 88 -24.45 13.15 -2.53
C GLN A 88 -24.87 11.89 -1.79
N GLN A 89 -25.03 11.97 -0.46
CA GLN A 89 -25.52 10.88 0.34
C GLN A 89 -26.81 11.27 1.06
N ASN A 90 -27.64 10.27 1.40
CA ASN A 90 -28.80 10.46 2.26
C ASN A 90 -28.39 10.63 3.74
N ASP A 91 -29.32 11.06 4.59
CA ASP A 91 -29.07 11.33 6.01
C ASP A 91 -28.61 10.08 6.79
N ASP A 92 -29.02 8.89 6.33
CA ASP A 92 -28.67 7.61 6.96
C ASP A 92 -27.34 7.02 6.44
N ALA A 93 -26.66 7.69 5.51
CA ALA A 93 -25.43 7.21 4.85
C ALA A 93 -25.55 5.78 4.29
N THR A 94 -26.72 5.45 3.72
CA THR A 94 -27.01 4.15 3.10
C THR A 94 -27.24 4.23 1.60
N VAL A 95 -27.44 5.45 1.06
CA VAL A 95 -27.66 5.72 -0.36
C VAL A 95 -26.72 6.83 -0.79
N PHE A 96 -25.94 6.56 -1.82
CA PHE A 96 -24.96 7.48 -2.40
C PHE A 96 -25.27 7.63 -3.90
N THR A 97 -25.64 8.83 -4.30
CA THR A 97 -25.94 9.17 -5.69
C THR A 97 -24.74 9.85 -6.32
N PHE A 98 -24.15 9.23 -7.35
CA PHE A 98 -23.01 9.75 -8.10
C PHE A 98 -23.50 10.31 -9.43
N THR A 99 -23.09 11.55 -9.74
CA THR A 99 -23.37 12.21 -11.01
C THR A 99 -22.07 12.40 -11.78
N LEU A 100 -21.97 11.74 -12.94
CA LEU A 100 -20.79 11.81 -13.82
C LEU A 100 -20.60 13.22 -14.39
N GLU A 101 -19.36 13.60 -14.60
CA GLU A 101 -18.99 14.82 -15.32
C GLU A 101 -19.33 14.67 -16.80
N ASP A 102 -20.04 15.65 -17.36
CA ASP A 102 -20.45 15.65 -18.77
C ASP A 102 -19.27 15.80 -19.73
N GLY A 103 -19.28 15.03 -20.80
CA GLY A 103 -18.31 15.14 -21.89
C GLY A 103 -16.97 14.41 -21.62
N ARG A 104 -16.83 13.65 -20.52
CA ARG A 104 -15.65 12.80 -20.29
C ARG A 104 -15.63 11.64 -21.29
N VAL A 105 -14.41 11.28 -21.75
CA VAL A 105 -14.21 10.22 -22.75
C VAL A 105 -13.14 9.22 -22.33
N PHE A 106 -13.25 8.01 -22.84
CA PHE A 106 -12.20 6.99 -22.75
C PHE A 106 -11.04 7.27 -23.72
N SER A 107 -9.97 6.51 -23.61
CA SER A 107 -8.77 6.63 -24.44
C SER A 107 -9.02 6.40 -25.94
N ASP A 108 -10.10 5.75 -26.32
CA ASP A 108 -10.54 5.58 -27.71
C ASP A 108 -11.46 6.71 -28.22
N GLY A 109 -11.82 7.67 -27.34
CA GLY A 109 -12.69 8.81 -27.64
C GLY A 109 -14.18 8.51 -27.45
N SER A 110 -14.60 7.33 -27.05
CA SER A 110 -16.00 7.02 -26.71
C SER A 110 -16.40 7.70 -25.39
N PRO A 111 -17.67 8.12 -25.23
CA PRO A 111 -18.14 8.79 -24.01
C PRO A 111 -18.21 7.84 -22.82
N ILE A 112 -17.93 8.35 -21.61
CA ILE A 112 -18.14 7.64 -20.35
C ILE A 112 -19.60 7.79 -19.94
N THR A 113 -20.25 6.70 -19.58
CA THR A 113 -21.66 6.66 -19.19
C THR A 113 -21.89 5.87 -17.89
N ALA A 114 -23.09 5.96 -17.36
CA ALA A 114 -23.51 5.19 -16.19
C ALA A 114 -23.50 3.66 -16.45
N ASP A 115 -23.64 3.22 -17.70
CA ASP A 115 -23.53 1.79 -18.05
C ASP A 115 -22.11 1.27 -17.81
N ASP A 116 -21.07 2.09 -18.10
CA ASP A 116 -19.66 1.76 -17.85
C ASP A 116 -19.37 1.65 -16.35
N VAL A 117 -19.95 2.54 -15.55
CA VAL A 117 -19.82 2.52 -14.10
C VAL A 117 -20.46 1.25 -13.52
N VAL A 118 -21.71 0.97 -13.89
CA VAL A 118 -22.41 -0.23 -13.42
C VAL A 118 -21.66 -1.49 -13.82
N PHE A 119 -21.22 -1.58 -15.09
CA PHE A 119 -20.45 -2.73 -15.56
C PHE A 119 -19.15 -2.90 -14.76
N SER A 120 -18.37 -1.83 -14.60
CA SER A 120 -17.05 -1.90 -13.95
C SER A 120 -17.15 -2.35 -12.50
N LEU A 121 -18.06 -1.75 -11.71
CA LEU A 121 -18.24 -2.09 -10.31
C LEU A 121 -18.85 -3.48 -10.12
N GLU A 122 -19.89 -3.85 -10.90
CA GLU A 122 -20.48 -5.20 -10.86
C GLU A 122 -19.47 -6.26 -11.36
N ARG A 123 -18.59 -5.92 -12.31
CA ARG A 123 -17.51 -6.80 -12.75
C ARG A 123 -16.58 -7.15 -11.58
N VAL A 124 -16.07 -6.15 -10.84
CA VAL A 124 -15.19 -6.40 -9.66
C VAL A 124 -15.92 -7.24 -8.61
N LYS A 125 -17.19 -6.92 -8.33
CA LYS A 125 -18.05 -7.67 -7.38
C LYS A 125 -18.22 -9.14 -7.79
N GLY A 126 -18.37 -9.42 -9.07
CA GLY A 126 -18.63 -10.76 -9.61
C GLY A 126 -17.38 -11.62 -9.83
N MET A 127 -16.19 -10.99 -9.94
CA MET A 127 -14.92 -11.71 -10.10
C MET A 127 -14.46 -12.35 -8.77
N THR A 128 -15.03 -13.50 -8.42
CA THR A 128 -14.76 -14.18 -7.13
C THR A 128 -13.30 -14.59 -6.91
N GLU A 129 -12.50 -14.65 -7.97
CA GLU A 129 -11.06 -14.92 -7.94
C GLU A 129 -10.22 -13.65 -7.71
N SER A 130 -10.79 -12.46 -7.88
CA SER A 130 -10.11 -11.20 -7.62
C SER A 130 -9.94 -10.97 -6.11
N LYS A 131 -8.72 -10.60 -5.72
CA LYS A 131 -8.44 -10.19 -4.33
C LYS A 131 -9.17 -8.88 -3.96
N ALA A 132 -9.56 -8.06 -4.95
CA ALA A 132 -10.23 -6.78 -4.75
C ALA A 132 -11.76 -6.88 -4.63
N ASN A 133 -12.38 -8.04 -4.91
CA ASN A 133 -13.83 -8.16 -4.94
C ASN A 133 -14.52 -7.80 -3.62
N PHE A 134 -13.83 -7.99 -2.47
CA PHE A 134 -14.37 -7.67 -1.15
C PHE A 134 -14.65 -6.17 -0.96
N LEU A 135 -14.02 -5.29 -1.76
CA LEU A 135 -14.27 -3.84 -1.74
C LEU A 135 -15.73 -3.52 -2.08
N MET A 136 -16.40 -4.40 -2.84
CA MET A 136 -17.80 -4.27 -3.23
C MET A 136 -18.78 -5.04 -2.32
N ASN A 137 -18.30 -5.66 -1.23
CA ASN A 137 -19.15 -6.42 -0.33
C ASN A 137 -20.24 -5.55 0.31
N GLY A 138 -21.50 -5.97 0.15
CA GLY A 138 -22.66 -5.27 0.70
C GLY A 138 -23.03 -3.98 -0.02
N ILE A 139 -22.46 -3.72 -1.21
CA ILE A 139 -22.77 -2.57 -2.06
C ILE A 139 -23.58 -3.05 -3.27
N GLU A 140 -24.76 -2.46 -3.48
CA GLU A 140 -25.56 -2.65 -4.67
C GLU A 140 -25.43 -1.44 -5.58
N VAL A 141 -25.26 -1.68 -6.89
CA VAL A 141 -25.05 -0.63 -7.90
C VAL A 141 -26.28 -0.59 -8.82
N SER A 142 -26.82 0.59 -9.07
CA SER A 142 -27.93 0.78 -9.98
C SER A 142 -27.77 2.02 -10.85
N LYS A 143 -28.14 1.89 -12.13
CA LYS A 143 -28.25 3.03 -13.05
C LYS A 143 -29.55 3.77 -12.78
N VAL A 144 -29.45 5.11 -12.60
CA VAL A 144 -30.61 6.01 -12.49
C VAL A 144 -30.94 6.61 -13.86
N ASP A 145 -29.95 7.14 -14.56
CA ASP A 145 -30.00 7.64 -15.92
C ASP A 145 -28.62 7.50 -16.61
N ASP A 146 -28.41 8.11 -17.78
CA ASP A 146 -27.16 7.93 -18.55
C ASP A 146 -25.92 8.54 -17.89
N PHE A 147 -26.08 9.42 -16.89
CA PHE A 147 -25.01 10.08 -16.17
C PHE A 147 -25.10 9.95 -14.65
N THR A 148 -26.06 9.17 -14.15
CA THR A 148 -26.31 9.04 -12.71
C THR A 148 -26.37 7.58 -12.31
N VAL A 149 -25.59 7.22 -11.28
CA VAL A 149 -25.64 5.90 -10.63
C VAL A 149 -25.91 6.07 -9.14
N GLU A 150 -26.56 5.07 -8.57
CA GLU A 150 -26.83 4.99 -7.14
C GLU A 150 -26.17 3.74 -6.56
N LEU A 151 -25.39 3.93 -5.50
CA LEU A 151 -24.80 2.87 -4.70
C LEU A 151 -25.52 2.80 -3.37
N THR A 152 -26.02 1.60 -3.01
CA THR A 152 -26.78 1.40 -1.77
C THR A 152 -26.17 0.33 -0.88
N THR A 153 -26.31 0.51 0.44
CA THR A 153 -25.83 -0.40 1.47
C THR A 153 -26.94 -0.68 2.48
N GLU A 154 -26.95 -1.86 3.10
CA GLU A 154 -27.95 -2.21 4.12
C GLU A 154 -27.74 -1.45 5.45
N THR A 155 -26.50 -1.05 5.73
CA THR A 155 -26.12 -0.32 6.94
C THR A 155 -25.37 0.96 6.56
N PRO A 156 -25.29 1.98 7.45
CA PRO A 156 -24.51 3.19 7.19
C PRO A 156 -23.09 2.87 6.73
N SER A 157 -22.59 3.57 5.70
CA SER A 157 -21.29 3.27 5.08
C SER A 157 -20.51 4.52 4.70
N LEU A 158 -20.13 5.34 5.67
CA LEU A 158 -19.31 6.54 5.44
C LEU A 158 -17.91 6.24 4.86
N LYS A 159 -17.51 4.97 4.79
CA LYS A 159 -16.31 4.52 4.08
C LYS A 159 -16.49 4.45 2.56
N LEU A 160 -17.76 4.43 2.07
CA LEU A 160 -18.04 4.19 0.65
C LEU A 160 -17.36 5.24 -0.27
N PRO A 161 -17.36 6.55 0.04
CA PRO A 161 -16.59 7.50 -0.76
C PRO A 161 -15.09 7.17 -0.86
N ALA A 162 -14.46 6.76 0.23
CA ALA A 162 -13.05 6.34 0.20
C ALA A 162 -12.82 5.04 -0.60
N LEU A 163 -13.78 4.10 -0.58
CA LEU A 163 -13.72 2.92 -1.46
C LEU A 163 -13.73 3.31 -2.94
N MET A 164 -14.52 4.33 -3.32
CA MET A 164 -14.65 4.78 -4.71
C MET A 164 -13.42 5.54 -5.24
N THR A 165 -12.37 5.71 -4.44
CA THR A 165 -11.06 6.19 -4.89
C THR A 165 -10.09 5.04 -5.22
N ASN A 166 -10.41 3.79 -4.82
CA ASN A 166 -9.49 2.66 -4.96
C ASN A 166 -9.29 2.29 -6.44
N PRO A 167 -8.05 2.23 -6.95
CA PRO A 167 -7.78 1.94 -8.36
C PRO A 167 -8.31 0.58 -8.86
N SER A 168 -8.61 -0.37 -7.95
CA SER A 168 -9.29 -1.61 -8.35
C SER A 168 -10.75 -1.39 -8.77
N LEU A 169 -11.35 -0.28 -8.35
CA LEU A 169 -12.71 0.13 -8.71
C LEU A 169 -12.74 1.15 -9.86
N ALA A 170 -11.69 1.15 -10.67
CA ALA A 170 -11.56 1.99 -11.86
C ALA A 170 -12.69 1.74 -12.87
N ILE A 171 -13.08 2.80 -13.58
CA ILE A 171 -14.13 2.74 -14.60
C ILE A 171 -13.49 2.39 -15.95
N LEU A 172 -13.97 1.31 -16.56
CA LEU A 172 -13.51 0.78 -17.83
C LEU A 172 -14.56 1.01 -18.94
N ASN A 173 -14.09 1.14 -20.16
CA ASN A 173 -14.96 1.10 -21.33
C ASN A 173 -15.64 -0.27 -21.45
N SER A 174 -16.90 -0.34 -21.05
CA SER A 174 -17.67 -1.57 -20.95
C SER A 174 -17.82 -2.29 -22.29
N GLU A 175 -18.02 -1.54 -23.39
CA GLU A 175 -18.18 -2.11 -24.73
C GLU A 175 -16.91 -2.83 -25.17
N VAL A 176 -15.74 -2.20 -24.96
CA VAL A 176 -14.44 -2.75 -25.31
C VAL A 176 -14.13 -3.98 -24.45
N VAL A 177 -14.35 -3.91 -23.14
CA VAL A 177 -14.05 -5.02 -22.23
C VAL A 177 -14.96 -6.21 -22.48
N ILE A 178 -16.28 -5.99 -22.70
CA ILE A 178 -17.24 -7.05 -23.06
C ILE A 178 -16.85 -7.71 -24.40
N ALA A 179 -16.45 -6.92 -25.41
CA ALA A 179 -16.03 -7.46 -26.69
C ALA A 179 -14.77 -8.37 -26.59
N ASN A 180 -13.99 -8.22 -25.51
CA ASN A 180 -12.78 -9.00 -25.22
C ASN A 180 -12.97 -9.97 -24.04
N GLY A 181 -14.20 -10.43 -23.79
CA GLY A 181 -14.50 -11.51 -22.84
C GLY A 181 -14.83 -11.05 -21.43
N GLY A 182 -15.01 -9.74 -21.20
CA GLY A 182 -15.42 -9.21 -19.89
C GLY A 182 -16.86 -9.57 -19.56
N THR A 183 -17.10 -9.97 -18.31
CA THR A 183 -18.43 -10.26 -17.76
C THR A 183 -18.52 -9.74 -16.33
N THR A 184 -19.73 -9.71 -15.77
CA THR A 184 -19.98 -9.31 -14.36
C THR A 184 -20.13 -10.53 -13.44
N ASP A 185 -19.51 -11.64 -13.77
CA ASP A 185 -19.52 -12.88 -12.98
C ASP A 185 -18.16 -13.59 -12.99
N ALA A 186 -18.09 -14.76 -12.38
CA ALA A 186 -16.85 -15.57 -12.32
C ALA A 186 -16.36 -16.07 -13.69
N GLY A 187 -17.10 -15.85 -14.78
CA GLY A 187 -16.70 -16.18 -16.15
C GLY A 187 -15.88 -15.11 -16.84
N ASP A 188 -15.56 -14.01 -16.17
CA ASP A 188 -14.74 -12.91 -16.72
C ASP A 188 -13.39 -13.41 -17.26
N ALA A 189 -13.10 -13.09 -18.51
CA ALA A 189 -11.90 -13.50 -19.23
C ALA A 189 -11.17 -12.33 -19.92
N ALA A 190 -11.43 -11.07 -19.53
CA ALA A 190 -10.81 -9.90 -20.14
C ALA A 190 -9.35 -9.65 -19.70
N GLU A 191 -8.83 -10.40 -18.74
CA GLU A 191 -7.48 -10.18 -18.20
C GLU A 191 -6.38 -10.24 -19.27
N GLU A 192 -6.44 -11.21 -20.19
CA GLU A 192 -5.43 -11.33 -21.28
C GLU A 192 -5.40 -10.06 -22.14
N PHE A 193 -6.56 -9.53 -22.50
CA PHE A 193 -6.69 -8.27 -23.23
C PHE A 193 -6.15 -7.08 -22.44
N LEU A 194 -6.51 -6.95 -21.15
CA LEU A 194 -6.08 -5.85 -20.28
C LEU A 194 -4.60 -5.93 -19.86
N ASN A 195 -3.97 -7.08 -20.03
CA ASN A 195 -2.53 -7.27 -19.88
C ASN A 195 -1.71 -6.75 -21.08
N GLU A 196 -2.35 -6.58 -22.25
CA GLU A 196 -1.71 -6.08 -23.47
C GLU A 196 -2.06 -4.62 -23.80
N THR A 197 -3.22 -4.13 -23.30
CA THR A 197 -3.71 -2.79 -23.59
C THR A 197 -4.59 -2.27 -22.44
N SER A 198 -5.00 -1.02 -22.52
CA SER A 198 -5.88 -0.40 -21.53
C SER A 198 -7.22 0.01 -22.13
N ALA A 199 -8.26 -0.03 -21.30
CA ALA A 199 -9.61 0.42 -21.62
C ALA A 199 -10.08 1.52 -20.67
N GLY A 200 -9.16 2.39 -20.26
CA GLY A 200 -9.39 3.46 -19.29
C GLY A 200 -9.53 4.84 -19.91
N SER A 201 -9.66 5.83 -19.05
CA SER A 201 -9.83 7.24 -19.39
C SER A 201 -8.73 8.14 -18.81
N GLY A 202 -7.74 7.57 -18.10
CA GLY A 202 -6.68 8.32 -17.44
C GLY A 202 -5.72 9.05 -18.40
N PRO A 203 -4.81 9.88 -17.84
CA PRO A 203 -3.84 10.67 -18.61
C PRO A 203 -2.85 9.82 -19.42
N TYR A 204 -2.66 8.56 -19.05
CA TYR A 204 -1.78 7.62 -19.73
C TYR A 204 -2.53 6.40 -20.26
N ILE A 205 -1.90 5.73 -21.24
CA ILE A 205 -2.28 4.41 -21.72
C ILE A 205 -1.09 3.44 -21.61
N ILE A 206 -1.37 2.16 -21.51
CA ILE A 206 -0.34 1.11 -21.50
C ILE A 206 0.22 0.96 -22.93
N ASP A 207 1.53 1.18 -23.11
CA ASP A 207 2.28 0.90 -24.34
C ASP A 207 2.78 -0.55 -24.34
N SER A 208 3.29 -1.02 -23.19
CA SER A 208 3.72 -2.41 -23.02
C SER A 208 3.85 -2.79 -21.54
N ILE A 209 3.62 -4.07 -21.24
CA ILE A 209 3.90 -4.70 -19.94
C ILE A 209 4.84 -5.87 -20.15
N ASP A 210 5.93 -5.90 -19.41
CA ASP A 210 6.73 -7.09 -19.14
C ASP A 210 6.70 -7.31 -17.61
N PHE A 211 5.93 -8.28 -17.17
CA PHE A 211 5.71 -8.57 -15.75
C PHE A 211 6.98 -8.92 -14.97
N ALA A 212 8.07 -9.22 -15.64
CA ALA A 212 9.36 -9.52 -15.03
C ALA A 212 10.27 -8.29 -14.92
N SER A 213 10.04 -7.24 -15.71
CA SER A 213 11.03 -6.17 -15.84
C SER A 213 10.48 -4.76 -15.80
N GLN A 214 9.37 -4.45 -16.49
CA GLN A 214 8.88 -3.07 -16.57
C GLN A 214 7.48 -2.93 -17.14
N VAL A 215 6.86 -1.79 -16.84
CA VAL A 215 5.69 -1.23 -17.54
C VAL A 215 6.09 0.04 -18.24
N VAL A 216 5.58 0.23 -19.46
CA VAL A 216 5.75 1.46 -20.22
C VAL A 216 4.39 2.09 -20.45
N LEU A 217 4.26 3.35 -20.03
CA LEU A 217 3.09 4.17 -20.21
C LEU A 217 3.41 5.30 -21.19
N VAL A 218 2.43 5.69 -22.02
CA VAL A 218 2.52 6.84 -22.93
C VAL A 218 1.29 7.74 -22.78
N GLU A 219 1.42 9.01 -23.17
CA GLU A 219 0.37 10.02 -23.12
C GLU A 219 -0.92 9.52 -23.79
N ASN A 220 -2.06 9.65 -23.11
CA ASN A 220 -3.38 9.49 -23.69
C ASN A 220 -3.78 10.80 -24.38
N THR A 221 -3.68 10.85 -25.70
CA THR A 221 -3.99 12.05 -26.50
C THR A 221 -5.48 12.41 -26.53
N ASN A 222 -6.36 11.54 -26.08
CA ASN A 222 -7.79 11.79 -25.94
C ASN A 222 -8.20 12.21 -24.51
N TYR A 223 -7.23 12.21 -23.56
CA TYR A 223 -7.50 12.63 -22.19
C TYR A 223 -8.05 14.06 -22.17
N ASN A 224 -9.19 14.24 -21.49
CA ASN A 224 -9.86 15.52 -21.37
C ASN A 224 -10.27 15.87 -19.93
N GLY A 225 -9.64 15.21 -18.95
CA GLY A 225 -9.76 15.55 -17.54
C GLY A 225 -8.92 16.77 -17.14
N ALA A 226 -8.84 17.04 -15.85
CA ALA A 226 -8.19 18.24 -15.32
C ALA A 226 -6.65 18.13 -15.22
N GLU A 227 -6.10 16.91 -15.19
CA GLU A 227 -4.67 16.68 -14.99
C GLU A 227 -3.86 17.05 -16.23
N GLU A 228 -2.85 17.91 -16.05
CA GLU A 228 -1.83 18.17 -17.07
C GLU A 228 -0.61 17.28 -16.76
N ILE A 229 -0.04 16.63 -17.77
CA ILE A 229 1.15 15.78 -17.60
C ILE A 229 2.37 16.41 -18.26
N ASP A 230 3.51 16.41 -17.57
CA ASP A 230 4.80 16.91 -18.10
C ASP A 230 5.58 15.82 -18.82
N PHE A 231 5.43 14.56 -18.41
CA PHE A 231 6.17 13.43 -18.95
C PHE A 231 5.30 12.62 -19.90
N LYS A 232 5.61 12.67 -21.21
CA LYS A 232 4.82 11.97 -22.24
C LYS A 232 5.06 10.46 -22.30
N ARG A 233 6.08 9.97 -21.62
CA ARG A 233 6.43 8.58 -21.50
C ARG A 233 6.94 8.28 -20.09
N VAL A 234 6.43 7.23 -19.48
CA VAL A 234 6.85 6.75 -18.16
C VAL A 234 7.29 5.30 -18.27
N VAL A 235 8.42 4.98 -17.68
CA VAL A 235 8.94 3.62 -17.58
C VAL A 235 9.05 3.27 -16.09
N ILE A 236 8.23 2.34 -15.63
CA ILE A 236 8.27 1.81 -14.26
C ILE A 236 9.04 0.51 -14.31
N ARG A 237 10.21 0.45 -13.66
CA ARG A 237 11.11 -0.70 -13.73
C ARG A 237 11.06 -1.56 -12.46
N SER A 238 11.20 -2.86 -12.66
CA SER A 238 11.38 -3.83 -11.58
C SER A 238 12.81 -3.78 -11.07
N VAL A 239 13.02 -3.15 -9.91
CA VAL A 239 14.31 -3.08 -9.21
C VAL A 239 14.05 -3.42 -7.75
N SER A 240 14.04 -4.70 -7.40
CA SER A 240 13.66 -5.20 -6.08
C SER A 240 14.62 -4.78 -4.95
N GLU A 241 15.90 -4.56 -5.29
CA GLU A 241 16.92 -4.20 -4.30
C GLU A 241 17.00 -2.67 -4.15
N SER A 242 16.61 -2.13 -3.01
CA SER A 242 16.63 -0.69 -2.72
C SER A 242 18.03 -0.05 -2.89
N ALA A 243 19.09 -0.78 -2.58
CA ALA A 243 20.47 -0.32 -2.83
C ALA A 243 20.75 -0.11 -4.34
N THR A 244 20.14 -0.91 -5.22
CA THR A 244 20.25 -0.73 -6.66
C THR A 244 19.42 0.47 -7.12
N GLN A 245 18.23 0.69 -6.57
CA GLN A 245 17.43 1.88 -6.83
C GLN A 245 18.21 3.15 -6.46
N LYS A 246 18.87 3.17 -5.28
CA LYS A 246 19.74 4.26 -4.84
C LYS A 246 20.86 4.54 -5.85
N ILE A 247 21.60 3.51 -6.28
CA ILE A 247 22.70 3.65 -7.25
C ILE A 247 22.19 4.19 -8.59
N ASN A 248 21.06 3.68 -9.10
CA ASN A 248 20.47 4.15 -10.34
C ASN A 248 20.07 5.63 -10.26
N LEU A 249 19.46 6.04 -9.15
CA LEU A 249 19.06 7.44 -8.93
C LEU A 249 20.29 8.37 -8.84
N GLU A 250 21.30 8.01 -8.06
CA GLU A 250 22.56 8.77 -7.96
C GLU A 250 23.31 8.84 -9.30
N GLY A 251 23.22 7.79 -10.11
CA GLY A 251 23.83 7.71 -11.43
C GLY A 251 23.05 8.41 -12.54
N GLY A 252 21.79 8.80 -12.30
CA GLY A 252 20.88 9.37 -13.29
C GLY A 252 20.28 8.34 -14.25
N ASP A 253 20.39 7.05 -13.96
CA ASP A 253 19.76 5.96 -14.72
C ASP A 253 18.27 5.77 -14.37
N SER A 254 17.84 6.28 -13.21
CA SER A 254 16.44 6.49 -12.82
C SER A 254 16.22 7.94 -12.35
N HIS A 255 14.96 8.34 -12.33
CA HIS A 255 14.55 9.69 -11.89
C HIS A 255 13.78 9.66 -10.58
N VAL A 256 13.21 8.51 -10.23
CA VAL A 256 12.48 8.26 -8.99
C VAL A 256 12.86 6.90 -8.44
N ALA A 257 13.11 6.82 -7.14
CA ALA A 257 13.27 5.59 -6.37
C ALA A 257 12.22 5.57 -5.25
N VAL A 258 11.41 4.51 -5.18
CA VAL A 258 10.19 4.48 -4.35
C VAL A 258 10.40 3.72 -3.04
N ASP A 259 11.38 2.80 -2.97
CA ASP A 259 11.49 1.83 -1.86
C ASP A 259 12.80 1.99 -1.06
N LEU A 260 13.32 3.20 -0.92
CA LEU A 260 14.53 3.43 -0.14
C LEU A 260 14.24 3.32 1.36
N SER A 261 15.13 2.65 2.11
CA SER A 261 15.07 2.66 3.56
C SER A 261 15.49 4.01 4.13
N GLY A 262 15.09 4.30 5.38
CA GLY A 262 15.47 5.53 6.05
C GLY A 262 16.98 5.76 6.09
N ASP A 263 17.80 4.73 6.36
CA ASP A 263 19.26 4.81 6.35
C ASP A 263 19.83 5.18 4.97
N GLN A 264 19.19 4.69 3.90
CA GLN A 264 19.66 4.97 2.54
C GLN A 264 19.37 6.39 2.10
N VAL A 265 18.26 6.98 2.53
CA VAL A 265 17.92 8.36 2.19
C VAL A 265 18.80 9.37 2.94
N ASP A 266 19.26 9.06 4.15
CA ASP A 266 20.17 9.88 4.93
C ASP A 266 21.57 10.03 4.26
N GLU A 267 21.92 9.08 3.40
CA GLU A 267 23.18 9.05 2.66
C GLU A 267 23.12 9.68 1.25
N LEU A 268 21.95 10.13 0.80
CA LEU A 268 21.77 10.66 -0.56
C LEU A 268 22.45 12.04 -0.72
N PRO A 269 23.01 12.33 -1.92
CA PRO A 269 23.53 13.65 -2.25
C PRO A 269 22.46 14.73 -2.18
N GLY A 270 22.85 15.97 -1.83
CA GLY A 270 21.92 17.09 -1.63
C GLY A 270 21.20 17.59 -2.88
N GLU A 271 21.56 17.11 -4.07
CA GLU A 271 20.84 17.34 -5.32
C GLU A 271 19.69 16.36 -5.56
N ILE A 272 19.48 15.37 -4.69
CA ILE A 272 18.33 14.48 -4.72
C ILE A 272 17.29 14.97 -3.70
N THR A 273 16.06 15.12 -4.12
CA THR A 273 14.95 15.50 -3.24
C THR A 273 14.36 14.24 -2.61
N VAL A 274 14.12 14.25 -1.30
CA VAL A 274 13.51 13.14 -0.57
C VAL A 274 12.21 13.60 0.07
N THR A 275 11.14 12.83 -0.16
CA THR A 275 9.88 12.93 0.58
C THR A 275 9.82 11.75 1.54
N SER A 276 9.99 12.03 2.85
CA SER A 276 9.90 11.04 3.93
C SER A 276 8.70 11.35 4.79
N VAL A 277 7.75 10.43 4.87
CA VAL A 277 6.53 10.57 5.67
C VAL A 277 6.22 9.26 6.39
N PRO A 278 5.47 9.28 7.51
CA PRO A 278 4.92 8.05 8.06
C PRO A 278 4.03 7.35 7.02
N SER A 279 4.18 6.04 6.88
CA SER A 279 3.26 5.26 6.06
C SER A 279 1.93 5.04 6.77
N ALA A 280 0.97 4.43 6.09
CA ALA A 280 -0.29 4.03 6.71
C ALA A 280 -0.23 2.60 7.30
N GLN A 281 0.95 2.03 7.46
CA GLN A 281 1.15 0.69 8.03
C GLN A 281 1.49 0.79 9.52
N THR A 282 1.01 -0.16 10.32
CA THR A 282 1.37 -0.28 11.73
C THR A 282 2.02 -1.63 11.98
N ILE A 283 3.23 -1.63 12.53
CA ILE A 283 3.91 -2.82 13.07
C ILE A 283 3.51 -2.97 14.52
N PHE A 284 3.11 -4.17 14.93
CA PHE A 284 2.61 -4.45 16.27
C PHE A 284 3.02 -5.84 16.78
N LEU A 285 3.01 -6.01 18.11
CA LEU A 285 3.01 -7.31 18.73
C LEU A 285 1.58 -7.85 18.87
N LEU A 286 1.42 -9.14 18.62
CA LEU A 286 0.20 -9.89 18.88
C LEU A 286 0.46 -10.88 20.04
N LEU A 287 -0.41 -10.85 21.07
CA LEU A 287 -0.40 -11.80 22.18
C LEU A 287 -1.73 -12.59 22.17
N ASN A 288 -1.64 -13.89 21.89
CA ASN A 288 -2.83 -14.73 21.68
C ASN A 288 -3.64 -14.92 22.96
N GLN A 289 -4.94 -14.67 22.88
CA GLN A 289 -5.88 -14.72 24.00
C GLN A 289 -6.49 -16.11 24.20
N ASN A 290 -6.17 -17.07 23.35
CA ASN A 290 -6.60 -18.47 23.53
C ASN A 290 -5.67 -19.18 24.52
N PRO A 291 -6.15 -19.56 25.72
CA PRO A 291 -5.33 -20.23 26.72
C PRO A 291 -4.85 -21.64 26.31
N GLU A 292 -5.49 -22.24 25.28
CA GLU A 292 -5.02 -23.50 24.69
C GLU A 292 -3.76 -23.31 23.83
N ILE A 293 -3.55 -22.10 23.28
CA ILE A 293 -2.33 -21.74 22.55
C ILE A 293 -1.24 -21.33 23.55
N SER A 294 -1.57 -20.41 24.47
CA SER A 294 -0.67 -19.99 25.54
C SER A 294 -1.44 -19.44 26.73
N ALA A 295 -1.34 -20.13 27.87
CA ALA A 295 -1.95 -19.65 29.09
C ALA A 295 -1.35 -18.33 29.60
N MET A 296 -0.06 -18.04 29.27
CA MET A 296 0.60 -16.82 29.71
C MET A 296 0.19 -15.63 28.85
N THR A 297 0.28 -15.74 27.53
CA THR A 297 -0.06 -14.61 26.63
C THR A 297 -1.56 -14.24 26.68
N SER A 298 -2.41 -15.18 27.09
CA SER A 298 -3.85 -14.95 27.28
C SER A 298 -4.19 -14.20 28.60
N SER A 299 -3.20 -13.96 29.48
CA SER A 299 -3.38 -13.13 30.67
C SER A 299 -3.36 -11.64 30.29
N PRO A 300 -4.43 -10.85 30.58
CA PRO A 300 -4.42 -9.41 30.37
C PRO A 300 -3.28 -8.70 31.11
N ASP A 301 -2.95 -9.16 32.33
CA ASP A 301 -1.84 -8.60 33.11
C ASP A 301 -0.49 -8.86 32.44
N PHE A 302 -0.32 -10.01 31.75
CA PHE A 302 0.91 -10.27 30.98
C PHE A 302 1.00 -9.39 29.75
N VAL A 303 -0.11 -9.17 29.03
CA VAL A 303 -0.18 -8.22 27.92
C VAL A 303 0.20 -6.81 28.37
N GLU A 304 -0.34 -6.38 29.54
CA GLU A 304 0.01 -5.08 30.15
C GLU A 304 1.50 -5.02 30.54
N ALA A 305 2.06 -6.08 31.12
CA ALA A 305 3.47 -6.14 31.46
C ALA A 305 4.36 -5.97 30.23
N VAL A 306 4.07 -6.66 29.13
CA VAL A 306 4.79 -6.52 27.86
C VAL A 306 4.68 -5.11 27.31
N ARG A 307 3.46 -4.54 27.28
CA ARG A 307 3.19 -3.18 26.74
C ARG A 307 4.02 -2.11 27.42
N TYR A 308 4.13 -2.14 28.75
CA TYR A 308 4.87 -1.11 29.53
C TYR A 308 6.35 -1.45 29.76
N ALA A 309 6.81 -2.64 29.37
CA ALA A 309 8.22 -2.99 29.40
C ALA A 309 9.03 -2.36 28.26
N LEU A 310 8.39 -2.02 27.14
CA LEU A 310 9.07 -1.62 25.93
C LEU A 310 9.50 -0.14 25.96
N ASP A 311 10.75 0.10 25.57
CA ASP A 311 11.30 1.40 25.24
C ASP A 311 11.04 1.67 23.76
N TYR A 312 9.99 2.41 23.44
CA TYR A 312 9.53 2.69 22.09
C TYR A 312 10.50 3.60 21.33
N ASP A 313 11.14 4.56 21.99
CA ASP A 313 12.20 5.40 21.39
C ASP A 313 13.38 4.54 20.94
N GLY A 314 13.79 3.58 21.79
CA GLY A 314 14.82 2.62 21.45
C GLY A 314 14.45 1.67 20.30
N LEU A 315 13.15 1.43 20.01
CA LEU A 315 12.70 0.71 18.83
C LEU A 315 12.77 1.58 17.57
N LEU A 316 12.44 2.87 17.67
CA LEU A 316 12.52 3.83 16.56
C LEU A 316 13.95 4.03 16.06
N GLU A 317 14.97 3.90 16.90
CA GLU A 317 16.38 3.95 16.47
C GLU A 317 16.74 2.93 15.37
N LEU A 318 15.89 1.92 15.15
CA LEU A 318 16.09 0.86 14.15
C LEU A 318 15.43 1.13 12.80
N THR A 319 14.73 2.26 12.62
CA THR A 319 13.79 2.44 11.51
C THR A 319 14.19 3.50 10.47
N GLY A 320 14.90 4.55 10.86
CA GLY A 320 15.32 5.64 9.98
C GLY A 320 14.23 6.66 9.62
N ALA A 321 14.49 7.47 8.62
CA ALA A 321 13.68 8.64 8.26
C ALA A 321 12.21 8.30 7.94
N GLY A 322 11.30 9.19 8.35
CA GLY A 322 9.87 9.09 8.10
C GLY A 322 9.10 8.17 9.07
N SER A 323 9.80 7.36 9.88
CA SER A 323 9.14 6.49 10.85
C SER A 323 8.76 7.24 12.13
N GLU A 324 7.70 6.78 12.79
CA GLU A 324 7.27 7.31 14.08
C GLU A 324 6.74 6.20 15.00
N GLN A 325 6.61 6.51 16.30
CA GLN A 325 5.96 5.60 17.23
C GLN A 325 4.47 5.44 16.85
N ALA A 326 3.98 4.22 16.82
CA ALA A 326 2.55 3.98 16.65
C ALA A 326 1.78 4.44 17.89
N THR A 327 0.83 5.35 17.70
CA THR A 327 -0.05 5.84 18.79
C THR A 327 -1.18 4.87 19.09
N GLY A 328 -1.47 3.96 18.17
CA GLY A 328 -2.47 2.90 18.25
C GLY A 328 -2.34 1.97 17.03
N VAL A 329 -3.31 1.09 16.82
CA VAL A 329 -3.38 0.28 15.59
C VAL A 329 -3.83 1.11 14.39
N ILE A 330 -4.58 2.20 14.61
CA ILE A 330 -5.00 3.16 13.59
C ILE A 330 -3.86 4.18 13.43
N PRO A 331 -3.22 4.28 12.24
CA PRO A 331 -2.15 5.25 12.00
C PRO A 331 -2.63 6.69 12.15
N PRO A 332 -1.74 7.64 12.52
CA PRO A 332 -2.10 9.04 12.78
C PRO A 332 -2.76 9.79 11.62
N SER A 333 -2.54 9.35 10.38
CA SER A 333 -3.18 9.93 9.18
C SER A 333 -4.68 9.66 9.07
N PHE A 334 -5.23 8.72 9.87
CA PHE A 334 -6.63 8.33 9.76
C PHE A 334 -7.53 8.92 10.85
N LEU A 335 -8.80 9.11 10.50
CA LEU A 335 -9.83 9.66 11.38
C LEU A 335 -9.95 8.87 12.69
N GLY A 336 -9.91 9.56 13.84
CA GLY A 336 -10.07 8.96 15.14
C GLY A 336 -8.85 8.21 15.67
N ALA A 337 -7.69 8.35 15.02
CA ALA A 337 -6.42 7.89 15.56
C ALA A 337 -6.12 8.54 16.92
N LEU A 338 -5.35 7.85 17.75
CA LEU A 338 -4.88 8.41 19.02
C LEU A 338 -3.75 9.41 18.77
N THR A 339 -3.63 10.41 19.65
CA THR A 339 -2.54 11.41 19.58
C THR A 339 -1.29 10.98 20.34
N ASP A 340 -1.47 10.13 21.35
CA ASP A 340 -0.40 9.75 22.26
C ASP A 340 -0.17 8.23 22.20
N GLY A 341 1.08 7.83 22.03
CA GLY A 341 1.52 6.45 22.13
C GLY A 341 1.67 5.97 23.57
N VAL A 342 1.97 4.70 23.74
CA VAL A 342 2.30 4.15 25.06
C VAL A 342 3.73 4.52 25.43
N GLU A 343 3.92 5.05 26.64
CA GLU A 343 5.24 5.29 27.20
C GLU A 343 5.70 4.10 28.05
N GLN A 344 7.02 3.85 28.07
CA GLN A 344 7.61 2.85 28.95
C GLN A 344 7.33 3.19 30.44
N ASP A 345 6.84 2.20 31.20
CA ASP A 345 6.71 2.29 32.66
C ASP A 345 7.10 0.94 33.29
N LEU A 346 8.38 0.81 33.66
CA LEU A 346 8.91 -0.44 34.24
C LEU A 346 8.28 -0.78 35.60
N ASN A 347 7.78 0.19 36.37
CA ASN A 347 7.09 -0.09 37.63
C ASN A 347 5.71 -0.69 37.39
N ARG A 348 5.00 -0.13 36.42
CA ARG A 348 3.71 -0.66 35.96
C ARG A 348 3.88 -2.05 35.35
N SER A 349 4.88 -2.22 34.48
CA SER A 349 5.25 -3.52 33.89
C SER A 349 5.52 -4.57 34.98
N ALA A 350 6.36 -4.26 35.97
CA ALA A 350 6.69 -5.19 37.05
C ALA A 350 5.47 -5.57 37.89
N THR A 351 4.58 -4.61 38.19
CA THR A 351 3.34 -4.85 38.93
C THR A 351 2.40 -5.79 38.16
N ALA A 352 2.22 -5.53 36.88
CA ALA A 352 1.40 -6.34 35.99
C ALA A 352 2.01 -7.76 35.80
N LEU A 353 3.34 -7.86 35.68
CA LEU A 353 4.03 -9.14 35.57
C LEU A 353 3.83 -10.01 36.82
N GLU A 354 3.89 -9.43 38.02
CA GLU A 354 3.59 -10.14 39.26
C GLU A 354 2.12 -10.60 39.30
N ALA A 355 1.18 -9.72 38.90
CA ALA A 355 -0.24 -10.04 38.84
C ALA A 355 -0.59 -11.15 37.83
N SER A 356 0.14 -11.24 36.73
CA SER A 356 -0.03 -12.28 35.70
C SER A 356 0.31 -13.70 36.19
N GLY A 357 1.05 -13.80 37.31
CA GLY A 357 1.54 -15.07 37.81
C GLY A 357 2.71 -15.67 37.03
N TYR A 358 3.38 -14.87 36.17
CA TYR A 358 4.56 -15.29 35.42
C TYR A 358 5.67 -15.81 36.37
N ALA A 359 6.18 -17.01 36.11
CA ALA A 359 7.16 -17.69 36.97
C ALA A 359 8.53 -17.86 36.31
N GLY A 360 8.77 -17.24 35.16
CA GLY A 360 10.05 -17.32 34.44
C GLY A 360 10.04 -18.29 33.26
N GLU A 361 8.88 -18.74 32.81
CA GLU A 361 8.73 -19.53 31.58
C GLU A 361 9.20 -18.78 30.35
N ILE A 362 9.82 -19.47 29.41
CA ILE A 362 10.28 -18.87 28.15
C ILE A 362 9.10 -18.75 27.20
N ILE A 363 8.86 -17.52 26.74
CA ILE A 363 7.82 -17.22 25.75
C ILE A 363 8.48 -17.09 24.36
N THR A 364 7.94 -17.81 23.38
CA THR A 364 8.49 -17.77 22.01
C THR A 364 7.91 -16.60 21.24
N LEU A 365 8.78 -15.71 20.74
CA LEU A 365 8.44 -14.61 19.83
C LEU A 365 8.67 -15.05 18.39
N GLU A 366 7.57 -15.23 17.64
CA GLU A 366 7.55 -15.63 16.24
C GLU A 366 7.52 -14.41 15.33
N TYR A 367 8.21 -14.44 14.18
CA TYR A 367 8.20 -13.33 13.22
C TYR A 367 8.72 -13.74 11.84
N PRO A 368 8.25 -13.10 10.74
CA PRO A 368 8.85 -13.26 9.42
C PRO A 368 10.23 -12.61 9.35
N ASN A 369 11.23 -13.30 8.81
CA ASN A 369 12.62 -12.85 8.75
C ASN A 369 13.10 -12.42 7.36
N ASP A 370 12.25 -12.56 6.35
CA ASP A 370 12.53 -12.28 4.94
C ASP A 370 11.56 -11.26 4.30
N TYR A 371 10.78 -10.56 5.12
CA TYR A 371 9.78 -9.59 4.67
C TYR A 371 9.89 -8.28 5.47
N PRO A 372 10.69 -7.31 5.04
CA PRO A 372 10.73 -6.00 5.67
C PRO A 372 9.47 -5.20 5.35
N VAL A 373 9.05 -4.34 6.28
CA VAL A 373 7.88 -3.47 6.15
C VAL A 373 8.32 -2.02 6.23
N GLY A 374 8.13 -1.24 5.16
CA GLY A 374 8.65 0.13 5.07
C GLY A 374 10.17 0.21 5.34
N GLY A 375 10.94 -0.78 4.86
CA GLY A 375 12.37 -0.89 5.12
C GLY A 375 12.74 -1.43 6.51
N VAL A 376 11.78 -1.61 7.43
CA VAL A 376 12.03 -2.13 8.79
C VAL A 376 12.12 -3.65 8.77
N SER A 377 13.30 -4.18 9.07
CA SER A 377 13.54 -5.62 9.23
C SER A 377 13.08 -6.12 10.60
N PHE A 378 12.33 -7.23 10.65
CA PHE A 378 11.84 -7.75 11.94
C PHE A 378 12.89 -8.44 12.79
N THR A 379 14.00 -8.94 12.22
CA THR A 379 15.05 -9.58 13.01
C THR A 379 15.71 -8.64 14.02
N PRO A 380 16.28 -7.46 13.64
CA PRO A 380 16.84 -6.54 14.63
C PRO A 380 15.77 -5.98 15.57
N LEU A 381 14.53 -5.81 15.11
CA LEU A 381 13.41 -5.38 15.96
C LEU A 381 13.11 -6.43 17.04
N ALA A 382 13.02 -7.71 16.67
CA ALA A 382 12.79 -8.83 17.61
C ALA A 382 13.92 -8.96 18.62
N GLU A 383 15.18 -8.82 18.20
CA GLU A 383 16.36 -8.83 19.08
C GLU A 383 16.33 -7.69 20.11
N ARG A 384 15.93 -6.48 19.69
CA ARG A 384 15.77 -5.32 20.59
C ARG A 384 14.61 -5.57 21.58
N ILE A 385 13.46 -6.07 21.11
CA ILE A 385 12.32 -6.41 21.96
C ILE A 385 12.71 -7.50 22.98
N GLN A 386 13.40 -8.57 22.55
CA GLN A 386 13.91 -9.62 23.44
C GLN A 386 14.79 -9.03 24.56
N SER A 387 15.71 -8.13 24.19
CA SER A 387 16.61 -7.48 25.15
C SER A 387 15.86 -6.62 26.17
N GLN A 388 14.88 -5.82 25.72
CA GLN A 388 14.07 -4.97 26.59
C GLN A 388 13.19 -5.80 27.53
N LEU A 389 12.53 -6.84 27.01
CA LEU A 389 11.71 -7.76 27.83
C LEU A 389 12.55 -8.52 28.84
N ALA A 390 13.77 -8.96 28.49
CA ALA A 390 14.69 -9.58 29.43
C ALA A 390 15.09 -8.63 30.57
N ALA A 391 15.32 -7.33 30.28
CA ALA A 391 15.59 -6.32 31.30
C ALA A 391 14.41 -6.10 32.24
N ALA A 392 13.17 -6.30 31.77
CA ALA A 392 11.96 -6.28 32.58
C ALA A 392 11.63 -7.61 33.29
N GLY A 393 12.48 -8.63 33.14
CA GLY A 393 12.33 -9.94 33.78
C GLY A 393 11.49 -10.95 32.99
N ILE A 394 11.17 -10.67 31.73
CA ILE A 394 10.41 -11.56 30.85
C ILE A 394 11.38 -12.30 29.91
N ALA A 395 11.44 -13.63 30.00
CA ALA A 395 12.32 -14.45 29.16
C ALA A 395 11.66 -14.75 27.81
N VAL A 396 12.32 -14.36 26.72
CA VAL A 396 11.83 -14.55 25.35
C VAL A 396 12.85 -15.32 24.52
N GLU A 397 12.37 -16.30 23.74
CA GLU A 397 13.14 -17.00 22.70
C GLU A 397 12.65 -16.55 21.32
N LEU A 398 13.58 -16.26 20.41
CA LEU A 398 13.27 -15.82 19.05
C LEU A 398 13.04 -17.00 18.12
N ALA A 399 11.97 -16.98 17.33
CA ALA A 399 11.60 -18.01 16.38
C ALA A 399 11.35 -17.42 14.97
N PRO A 400 12.42 -17.01 14.25
CA PRO A 400 12.29 -16.51 12.88
C PRO A 400 11.88 -17.63 11.92
N ALA A 401 11.04 -17.28 10.93
CA ALA A 401 10.77 -18.15 9.79
C ALA A 401 10.42 -17.31 8.54
N PRO A 402 10.43 -17.91 7.32
CA PRO A 402 9.99 -17.23 6.12
C PRO A 402 8.54 -16.73 6.24
N PHE A 403 8.25 -15.58 5.62
CA PHE A 403 6.91 -14.97 5.62
C PHE A 403 5.82 -15.95 5.20
N THR A 404 6.06 -16.74 4.14
CA THR A 404 5.11 -17.75 3.65
C THR A 404 4.75 -18.82 4.68
N THR A 405 5.65 -19.11 5.62
CA THR A 405 5.41 -20.05 6.73
C THR A 405 4.67 -19.38 7.88
N GLN A 406 5.07 -18.16 8.24
CA GLN A 406 4.47 -17.45 9.37
C GLN A 406 3.06 -16.97 9.06
N ILE A 407 2.78 -16.51 7.83
CA ILE A 407 1.44 -16.02 7.44
C ILE A 407 0.37 -17.11 7.61
N ASP A 408 0.70 -18.38 7.32
CA ASP A 408 -0.23 -19.50 7.53
C ASP A 408 -0.56 -19.72 9.01
N LYS A 409 0.41 -19.58 9.91
CA LYS A 409 0.17 -19.64 11.36
C LYS A 409 -0.67 -18.46 11.83
N TYR A 410 -0.31 -17.25 11.41
CA TYR A 410 -0.99 -16.00 11.78
C TYR A 410 -2.46 -16.01 11.37
N VAL A 411 -2.77 -16.29 10.11
CA VAL A 411 -4.17 -16.26 9.63
C VAL A 411 -5.05 -17.32 10.29
N ASN A 412 -4.44 -18.39 10.79
CA ASN A 412 -5.13 -19.47 11.51
C ASN A 412 -5.08 -19.34 13.05
N GLY A 413 -4.58 -18.21 13.59
CA GLY A 413 -4.55 -17.94 15.02
C GLY A 413 -3.69 -18.91 15.84
N ARG A 414 -2.59 -19.44 15.27
CA ARG A 414 -1.75 -20.50 15.87
C ARG A 414 -0.45 -19.97 16.51
N GLU A 415 -0.21 -18.68 16.47
CA GLU A 415 0.93 -18.04 17.12
C GLU A 415 0.57 -17.61 18.53
N ALA A 416 1.45 -17.82 19.48
CA ALA A 416 1.27 -17.41 20.86
C ALA A 416 1.65 -15.94 21.07
N PHE A 417 2.81 -15.55 20.55
CA PHE A 417 3.37 -14.20 20.64
C PHE A 417 4.16 -13.94 19.36
N SER A 418 3.82 -12.85 18.65
CA SER A 418 4.41 -12.61 17.34
C SER A 418 4.49 -11.12 16.98
N ILE A 419 5.38 -10.80 16.00
CA ILE A 419 5.46 -9.49 15.35
C ILE A 419 4.73 -9.58 14.02
N TRP A 420 3.79 -8.64 13.80
CA TRP A 420 3.07 -8.51 12.56
C TRP A 420 2.89 -7.04 12.17
N PHE A 421 2.30 -6.83 11.02
CA PHE A 421 1.93 -5.51 10.52
C PHE A 421 0.54 -5.54 9.90
N TRP A 422 -0.05 -4.37 9.79
CA TRP A 422 -1.28 -4.14 9.07
C TRP A 422 -1.15 -2.86 8.25
N GLY A 423 -1.63 -2.90 7.00
CA GLY A 423 -1.76 -1.74 6.14
C GLY A 423 -3.18 -1.63 5.63
N PRO A 424 -3.63 -0.44 5.25
CA PRO A 424 -4.98 -0.24 4.78
C PRO A 424 -5.16 -0.81 3.35
N ASP A 425 -6.31 -1.42 3.12
CA ASP A 425 -6.78 -1.83 1.79
C ASP A 425 -7.40 -0.65 1.02
N TYR A 426 -7.80 0.40 1.74
CA TYR A 426 -8.36 1.67 1.27
C TYR A 426 -8.17 2.72 2.36
N ALA A 427 -8.10 3.99 1.98
CA ALA A 427 -7.78 5.10 2.89
C ALA A 427 -8.98 5.48 3.79
N ASP A 428 -9.29 4.63 4.78
CA ASP A 428 -10.36 4.87 5.76
C ASP A 428 -10.13 4.06 7.05
N SER A 429 -10.46 4.66 8.20
CA SER A 429 -10.31 4.04 9.53
C SER A 429 -11.10 2.75 9.70
N ALA A 430 -12.16 2.51 8.92
CA ALA A 430 -12.92 1.26 8.94
C ALA A 430 -12.05 0.04 8.58
N ASN A 431 -10.91 0.25 7.95
CA ASN A 431 -9.92 -0.79 7.66
C ASN A 431 -9.30 -1.42 8.91
N PHE A 432 -9.43 -0.74 10.06
CA PHE A 432 -8.90 -1.19 11.34
C PHE A 432 -9.97 -1.80 12.27
N LEU A 433 -11.24 -1.78 11.90
CA LEU A 433 -12.31 -2.46 12.64
C LEU A 433 -12.09 -3.98 12.77
N PRO A 434 -11.44 -4.68 11.81
CA PRO A 434 -11.08 -6.08 11.95
C PRO A 434 -10.23 -6.44 13.17
N PHE A 435 -9.62 -5.46 13.85
CA PHE A 435 -8.92 -5.66 15.12
C PHE A 435 -9.87 -5.86 16.32
N SER A 436 -11.18 -5.65 16.17
CA SER A 436 -12.17 -5.91 17.21
C SER A 436 -12.20 -7.38 17.61
N ALA A 437 -12.58 -7.64 18.86
CA ALA A 437 -12.84 -8.99 19.34
C ALA A 437 -13.95 -9.66 18.49
N GLY A 438 -13.70 -10.89 18.08
CA GLY A 438 -14.63 -11.66 17.23
C GLY A 438 -14.56 -11.34 15.74
N ASP A 439 -13.78 -10.35 15.30
CA ASP A 439 -13.56 -10.05 13.90
C ASP A 439 -12.20 -10.61 13.41
N LYS A 440 -11.91 -10.47 12.14
CA LYS A 440 -10.83 -11.14 11.38
C LYS A 440 -9.46 -11.12 12.08
N VAL A 441 -8.98 -9.96 12.53
CA VAL A 441 -7.67 -9.83 13.18
C VAL A 441 -7.76 -10.17 14.67
N GLY A 442 -8.86 -9.81 15.34
CA GLY A 442 -9.13 -10.25 16.71
C GLY A 442 -9.14 -11.77 16.84
N LEU A 443 -9.78 -12.49 15.90
CA LEU A 443 -9.80 -13.96 15.88
C LEU A 443 -8.41 -14.58 15.62
N ARG A 444 -7.53 -13.92 14.85
CA ARG A 444 -6.13 -14.35 14.72
C ARG A 444 -5.36 -14.27 16.02
N ALA A 445 -5.74 -13.33 16.88
CA ALA A 445 -5.24 -13.23 18.25
C ALA A 445 -6.01 -14.12 19.24
N GLY A 446 -6.87 -15.01 18.80
CA GLY A 446 -7.71 -15.84 19.66
C GLY A 446 -8.71 -15.04 20.51
N TRP A 447 -8.98 -13.79 20.14
CA TRP A 447 -9.82 -12.86 20.88
C TRP A 447 -11.25 -12.89 20.36
N THR A 448 -12.16 -13.57 21.09
CA THR A 448 -13.54 -13.75 20.67
C THR A 448 -14.43 -12.63 21.18
N ALA A 449 -15.59 -12.42 20.53
CA ALA A 449 -16.55 -11.39 20.89
C ALA A 449 -17.05 -11.52 22.35
N GLU A 450 -17.18 -12.75 22.86
CA GLU A 450 -17.63 -13.02 24.23
C GLU A 450 -16.60 -12.57 25.27
N MET A 451 -15.30 -12.55 24.91
CA MET A 451 -14.23 -12.11 25.81
C MET A 451 -14.25 -10.61 26.05
N SER A 452 -14.70 -9.82 25.06
CA SER A 452 -14.69 -8.35 25.15
C SER A 452 -15.89 -7.73 24.42
N PRO A 453 -17.13 -7.88 24.90
CA PRO A 453 -18.32 -7.34 24.23
C PRO A 453 -18.29 -5.81 24.09
N GLY A 454 -17.61 -5.11 25.02
CA GLY A 454 -17.51 -3.64 24.96
C GLY A 454 -16.76 -3.13 23.73
N ILE A 455 -15.66 -3.80 23.31
CA ILE A 455 -14.92 -3.40 22.10
C ILE A 455 -15.75 -3.68 20.84
N VAL A 456 -16.56 -4.74 20.83
CA VAL A 456 -17.49 -5.06 19.74
C VAL A 456 -18.54 -3.96 19.57
N GLU A 457 -19.08 -3.45 20.68
CA GLU A 457 -20.04 -2.33 20.66
C GLU A 457 -19.39 -1.04 20.14
N LEU A 458 -18.14 -0.75 20.56
CA LEU A 458 -17.39 0.43 20.07
C LEU A 458 -17.07 0.31 18.59
N ALA A 459 -16.65 -0.85 18.12
CA ALA A 459 -16.40 -1.10 16.70
C ALA A 459 -17.69 -0.94 15.86
N ALA A 460 -18.82 -1.45 16.35
CA ALA A 460 -20.12 -1.28 15.70
C ALA A 460 -20.55 0.20 15.67
N ALA A 461 -20.32 0.96 16.75
CA ALA A 461 -20.63 2.39 16.80
C ALA A 461 -19.79 3.18 15.79
N ALA A 462 -18.49 2.85 15.65
CA ALA A 462 -17.59 3.47 14.67
C ALA A 462 -17.98 3.13 13.22
N GLY A 463 -18.29 1.86 12.95
CA GLY A 463 -18.66 1.39 11.62
C GLY A 463 -20.02 1.88 11.12
N ASN A 464 -20.98 2.09 12.04
CA ASN A 464 -22.37 2.50 11.72
C ASN A 464 -22.62 4.01 11.96
N ALA A 465 -21.60 4.82 12.17
CA ALA A 465 -21.77 6.27 12.29
C ALA A 465 -22.33 6.86 10.99
N VAL A 466 -23.23 7.85 11.12
CA VAL A 466 -23.91 8.52 9.99
C VAL A 466 -23.37 9.92 9.68
N SER A 467 -22.48 10.45 10.52
CA SER A 467 -21.80 11.74 10.33
C SER A 467 -20.32 11.66 10.66
N LEU A 468 -19.48 12.49 10.04
CA LEU A 468 -18.04 12.52 10.31
C LEU A 468 -17.72 12.87 11.75
N GLU A 469 -18.46 13.82 12.37
CA GLU A 469 -18.26 14.23 13.76
C GLU A 469 -18.48 13.07 14.75
N THR A 470 -19.58 12.34 14.59
CA THR A 470 -19.86 11.16 15.45
C THR A 470 -18.90 10.02 15.18
N ARG A 471 -18.45 9.87 13.94
CA ARG A 471 -17.55 8.83 13.50
C ARG A 471 -16.15 8.98 14.08
N GLU A 472 -15.59 10.20 14.07
CA GLU A 472 -14.27 10.50 14.64
C GLU A 472 -14.21 10.12 16.12
N GLY A 473 -15.19 10.59 16.91
CA GLY A 473 -15.27 10.26 18.34
C GLY A 473 -15.44 8.75 18.59
N ALA A 474 -16.19 8.05 17.75
CA ALA A 474 -16.40 6.60 17.87
C ALA A 474 -15.13 5.80 17.54
N PHE A 475 -14.40 6.16 16.48
CA PHE A 475 -13.09 5.54 16.18
C PHE A 475 -12.06 5.82 17.25
N ASN A 476 -12.01 7.04 17.79
CA ASN A 476 -11.10 7.38 18.89
C ASN A 476 -11.41 6.55 20.15
N ALA A 477 -12.69 6.39 20.51
CA ALA A 477 -13.09 5.56 21.64
C ALA A 477 -12.75 4.06 21.39
N PHE A 478 -12.94 3.56 20.18
CA PHE A 478 -12.54 2.20 19.78
C PHE A 478 -11.03 2.01 19.88
N ALA A 479 -10.25 2.93 19.33
CA ALA A 479 -8.79 2.88 19.37
C ALA A 479 -8.24 2.95 20.80
N ALA A 480 -8.81 3.81 21.65
CA ALA A 480 -8.42 3.94 23.06
C ALA A 480 -8.69 2.66 23.85
N GLU A 481 -9.86 2.06 23.70
CA GLU A 481 -10.18 0.80 24.37
C GLU A 481 -9.30 -0.34 23.85
N LEU A 482 -9.07 -0.42 22.54
CA LEU A 482 -8.20 -1.43 21.92
C LEU A 482 -6.76 -1.32 22.45
N GLN A 483 -6.24 -0.12 22.65
CA GLN A 483 -4.90 0.11 23.21
C GLN A 483 -4.79 -0.34 24.67
N VAL A 484 -5.85 -0.22 25.45
CA VAL A 484 -5.86 -0.59 26.88
C VAL A 484 -6.10 -2.08 27.07
N SER A 485 -7.15 -2.62 26.45
CA SER A 485 -7.65 -3.97 26.72
C SER A 485 -7.33 -4.98 25.60
N GLY A 486 -6.90 -4.53 24.43
CA GLY A 486 -6.64 -5.40 23.28
C GLY A 486 -5.33 -6.20 23.39
N PRO A 487 -5.26 -7.32 22.67
CA PRO A 487 -4.10 -8.20 22.65
C PRO A 487 -2.97 -7.71 21.72
N PHE A 488 -3.07 -6.49 21.25
CA PHE A 488 -2.12 -5.88 20.31
C PHE A 488 -1.31 -4.82 21.05
N VAL A 489 -0.01 -4.76 20.74
CA VAL A 489 0.89 -3.71 21.22
C VAL A 489 1.46 -3.01 19.99
N PRO A 490 0.86 -1.87 19.56
CA PRO A 490 1.38 -1.07 18.46
C PRO A 490 2.80 -0.59 18.77
N LEU A 491 3.71 -0.69 17.82
CA LEU A 491 5.13 -0.37 18.00
C LEU A 491 5.54 0.83 17.16
N ILE A 492 5.45 0.70 15.83
CA ILE A 492 6.04 1.59 14.85
C ILE A 492 5.09 1.77 13.68
N VAL A 493 4.96 2.99 13.21
CA VAL A 493 4.50 3.34 11.87
C VAL A 493 5.77 3.55 11.04
N PRO A 494 6.12 2.62 10.13
CA PRO A 494 7.34 2.74 9.33
C PRO A 494 7.25 3.89 8.34
N GLY A 495 8.38 4.48 7.97
CA GLY A 495 8.45 5.54 6.98
C GLY A 495 8.22 5.04 5.56
N SER A 496 7.65 5.89 4.72
CA SER A 496 7.69 5.78 3.27
C SER A 496 8.64 6.84 2.72
N ASN A 497 9.61 6.42 1.90
CA ASN A 497 10.66 7.29 1.41
C ASN A 497 10.69 7.26 -0.11
N ILE A 498 10.30 8.37 -0.73
CA ILE A 498 10.33 8.55 -2.18
C ILE A 498 11.44 9.56 -2.49
N ALA A 499 12.47 9.12 -3.21
CA ALA A 499 13.58 9.96 -3.61
C ALA A 499 13.52 10.28 -5.11
N THR A 500 13.75 11.54 -5.48
CA THR A 500 13.63 12.01 -6.86
C THR A 500 14.80 12.88 -7.28
N ALA A 501 15.08 12.84 -8.58
CA ALA A 501 15.99 13.80 -9.20
C ALA A 501 15.49 15.23 -8.98
N ASP A 502 16.43 16.19 -8.83
CA ASP A 502 16.12 17.57 -8.44
C ASP A 502 15.10 18.28 -9.34
N PHE A 503 15.01 17.94 -10.62
CA PHE A 503 14.08 18.58 -11.56
C PHE A 503 12.61 18.15 -11.40
N ILE A 504 12.30 17.17 -10.53
CA ILE A 504 10.95 16.65 -10.29
C ILE A 504 10.33 17.35 -9.08
N THR A 505 9.03 17.68 -9.21
CA THR A 505 8.15 18.20 -8.15
C THR A 505 6.80 17.48 -8.19
N GLY A 506 5.92 17.76 -7.24
CA GLY A 506 4.58 17.14 -7.18
C GLY A 506 4.58 15.74 -6.56
N VAL A 507 5.65 15.35 -5.87
CA VAL A 507 5.73 14.05 -5.18
C VAL A 507 4.90 14.09 -3.91
N ALA A 508 3.89 13.24 -3.84
CA ALA A 508 3.06 13.02 -2.66
C ALA A 508 2.91 11.52 -2.40
N TYR A 509 3.04 11.13 -1.12
CA TYR A 509 2.75 9.76 -0.70
C TYR A 509 1.24 9.57 -0.55
N ASN A 510 0.74 8.43 -1.02
CA ASN A 510 -0.61 7.95 -0.78
C ASN A 510 -0.58 6.51 -0.24
N SER A 511 -1.42 6.21 0.74
CA SER A 511 -1.44 4.92 1.44
C SER A 511 -1.87 3.75 0.55
N THR A 512 -2.62 4.02 -0.53
CA THR A 512 -3.18 3.01 -1.44
C THR A 512 -2.27 2.77 -2.66
N TRP A 513 -1.85 3.84 -3.36
CA TRP A 513 -1.07 3.71 -4.61
C TRP A 513 0.37 4.21 -4.51
N THR A 514 0.85 4.48 -3.31
CA THR A 514 2.21 4.94 -3.00
C THR A 514 2.53 6.33 -3.53
N MET A 515 2.40 6.54 -4.84
CA MET A 515 2.66 7.83 -5.50
C MET A 515 1.80 7.96 -6.75
N ASP A 516 1.23 9.15 -6.98
CA ASP A 516 0.53 9.47 -8.22
C ASP A 516 1.52 9.98 -9.27
N ILE A 517 1.67 9.20 -10.34
CA ILE A 517 2.54 9.54 -11.48
C ILE A 517 2.00 10.77 -12.21
N THR A 518 0.68 10.97 -12.21
CA THR A 518 0.02 12.04 -12.94
C THR A 518 0.21 13.42 -12.30
N GLU A 519 0.59 13.47 -11.00
CA GLU A 519 0.91 14.69 -10.27
C GLU A 519 2.37 15.14 -10.42
N LEU A 520 3.25 14.29 -10.96
CA LEU A 520 4.66 14.64 -11.12
C LEU A 520 4.85 15.73 -12.18
N ARG A 521 5.61 16.76 -11.81
CA ARG A 521 5.89 17.94 -12.66
C ARG A 521 7.38 18.18 -12.75
N THR A 522 7.76 18.94 -13.77
CA THR A 522 9.11 19.48 -13.90
C THR A 522 9.22 20.86 -13.23
N LYS A 523 10.39 21.18 -12.63
CA LYS A 523 10.65 22.52 -12.07
C LYS A 523 10.66 23.60 -13.14
#